data_55432fb0ab3fdb8b82787c22f96fbe9a
#
_entry.id   55432fb0ab3fdb8b82787c22f96fbe9a
#
_cell.length_a   1.000
_cell.length_b   1.000
_cell.length_c   1.000
_cell.angle_alpha   90.00
_cell.angle_beta   90.00
_cell.angle_gamma   90.00
#
_symmetry.space_group_name_H-M   'P 1'
#
loop_
_entity.id
_entity.type
_entity.pdbx_description
1 polymer ?
#
loop_
_entity_poly.entity_id
_entity_poly.type
_entity_poly.pdbx_seq_one_letter_code
_entity_poly.pdbx_strand_id
1 'polypeptide(L)'
;MLILGAVLMLPVIHSSYADVSPVEAVILIKENQNKTVFYQPSNTTVKEGGEILIANTATSDHSVTSGSGPNDPMTGKFFDTDKINPKGFVEYVPHNLKPGNYSFYSSTDPQIKGQLIVIPSNK
;
A
#
# COMPACT_ATOMS: atom_id res chain seq x y z
N MET A 1 28.55 -19.76 32.89
CA MET A 1 28.38 -19.31 32.46
C MET A 1 27.64 -18.80 32.00
N LEU A 2 27.33 -19.05 31.81
CA LEU A 2 26.78 -18.60 31.34
C LEU A 2 26.08 -18.29 30.75
N ILE A 3 25.91 -18.25 30.62
CA ILE A 3 25.51 -17.87 30.09
C ILE A 3 24.68 -17.66 29.73
N LEU A 4 24.50 -18.01 29.78
CA LEU A 4 23.81 -17.71 29.45
C LEU A 4 23.16 -17.16 29.30
N GLY A 5 23.54 -17.45 29.59
CA GLY A 5 22.49 -16.97 29.69
C GLY A 5 22.06 -15.79 29.11
N ALA A 6 22.59 -15.16 29.03
CA ALA A 6 22.32 -14.03 28.49
C ALA A 6 21.35 -13.97 27.42
N VAL A 7 21.33 -14.93 26.87
CA VAL A 7 20.54 -14.99 25.83
C VAL A 7 19.15 -14.84 26.02
N LEU A 8 18.73 -15.01 27.14
CA LEU A 8 17.42 -15.04 27.42
C LEU A 8 16.65 -13.86 27.11
N MET A 9 17.22 -12.76 27.09
CA MET A 9 16.47 -11.60 26.90
C MET A 9 15.95 -11.45 25.53
N LEU A 10 16.44 -12.19 24.63
CA LEU A 10 15.99 -12.06 23.29
C LEU A 10 14.53 -12.35 23.08
N PRO A 11 13.97 -13.34 23.74
CA PRO A 11 12.55 -13.61 23.52
C PRO A 11 11.66 -12.45 23.87
N VAL A 12 12.04 -11.71 24.85
CA VAL A 12 11.23 -10.60 25.25
C VAL A 12 11.16 -9.55 24.16
N ILE A 13 12.27 -9.31 23.51
CA ILE A 13 12.28 -8.36 22.47
C ILE A 13 11.47 -8.83 21.28
N HIS A 14 11.53 -10.08 21.03
CA HIS A 14 10.78 -10.62 19.91
C HIS A 14 9.27 -10.46 20.07
N SER A 15 8.75 -10.55 21.23
CA SER A 15 7.32 -10.43 21.39
C SER A 15 6.83 -9.02 21.05
N SER A 16 7.66 -8.01 21.17
CA SER A 16 7.27 -6.69 20.75
C SER A 16 7.10 -6.62 19.25
N TYR A 17 7.95 -7.31 18.53
CA TYR A 17 7.86 -7.26 17.09
C TYR A 17 6.69 -8.06 16.57
N ALA A 18 6.17 -8.98 17.33
CA ALA A 18 5.06 -9.79 16.88
C ALA A 18 3.80 -8.96 16.62
N ASP A 19 3.72 -7.79 17.21
CA ASP A 19 2.56 -6.93 17.03
C ASP A 19 2.65 -6.04 15.79
N VAL A 20 3.76 -6.07 15.09
CA VAL A 20 3.97 -5.21 13.93
C VAL A 20 3.69 -6.00 12.66
N SER A 21 2.76 -5.53 11.87
CA SER A 21 2.47 -6.18 10.59
C SER A 21 3.54 -5.80 9.59
N PRO A 22 4.15 -6.77 8.93
CA PRO A 22 5.14 -6.45 7.90
C PRO A 22 4.45 -5.89 6.67
N VAL A 23 5.14 -5.00 5.98
CA VAL A 23 4.67 -4.50 4.70
C VAL A 23 4.79 -5.64 3.69
N GLU A 24 3.70 -5.92 2.98
CA GLU A 24 3.67 -6.99 2.01
C GLU A 24 3.82 -6.51 0.58
N ALA A 25 3.48 -5.26 0.31
CA ALA A 25 3.56 -4.72 -1.04
C ALA A 25 3.92 -3.25 -0.97
N VAL A 26 4.51 -2.75 -2.05
CA VAL A 26 4.90 -1.35 -2.14
C VAL A 26 4.39 -0.82 -3.47
N ILE A 27 3.75 0.34 -3.43
CA ILE A 27 3.37 1.07 -4.64
C ILE A 27 4.09 2.41 -4.59
N LEU A 28 4.89 2.69 -5.59
CA LEU A 28 5.53 3.99 -5.72
C LEU A 28 4.77 4.82 -6.74
N ILE A 29 4.52 6.08 -6.40
CA ILE A 29 3.99 7.04 -7.34
C ILE A 29 5.22 7.77 -7.86
N LYS A 30 5.54 7.56 -9.13
CA LYS A 30 6.79 8.03 -9.71
C LYS A 30 6.53 9.01 -10.85
N GLU A 31 7.51 9.84 -11.09
CA GLU A 31 7.45 10.82 -12.17
C GLU A 31 8.73 10.69 -12.99
N ASN A 32 8.59 10.58 -14.31
CA ASN A 32 9.76 10.49 -15.17
C ASN A 32 10.21 11.90 -15.60
N GLN A 33 11.26 11.95 -16.41
CA GLN A 33 11.83 13.22 -16.84
C GLN A 33 10.86 14.04 -17.67
N ASN A 34 9.90 13.42 -18.32
CA ASN A 34 8.89 14.10 -19.11
C ASN A 34 7.70 14.55 -18.30
N LYS A 35 7.79 14.46 -16.98
CA LYS A 35 6.70 14.83 -16.06
C LYS A 35 5.49 13.89 -16.13
N THR A 36 5.67 12.72 -16.71
CA THR A 36 4.61 11.70 -16.70
C THR A 36 4.65 10.98 -15.38
N VAL A 37 3.50 10.91 -14.70
CA VAL A 37 3.38 10.23 -13.42
C VAL A 37 2.74 8.87 -13.63
N PHE A 38 3.21 7.87 -12.91
CA PHE A 38 2.72 6.51 -13.04
C PHE A 38 2.92 5.76 -11.73
N TYR A 39 2.17 4.66 -11.55
CA TYR A 39 2.38 3.77 -10.40
C TYR A 39 3.40 2.70 -10.77
N GLN A 40 4.28 2.39 -9.82
CA GLN A 40 5.25 1.32 -10.00
C GLN A 40 5.19 0.40 -8.79
N PRO A 41 4.78 -0.86 -8.96
CA PRO A 41 4.25 -1.41 -10.21
C PRO A 41 2.83 -0.92 -10.48
N SER A 42 2.37 -1.04 -11.71
CA SER A 42 1.00 -0.68 -12.04
C SER A 42 0.02 -1.73 -11.56
N ASN A 43 0.46 -2.99 -11.46
CA ASN A 43 -0.34 -4.08 -10.90
C ASN A 43 0.35 -4.57 -9.64
N THR A 44 -0.34 -4.50 -8.52
CA THR A 44 0.21 -4.87 -7.22
C THR A 44 -0.63 -5.99 -6.64
N THR A 45 0.03 -7.04 -6.17
CA THR A 45 -0.64 -8.19 -5.55
C THR A 45 -0.40 -8.15 -4.05
N VAL A 46 -1.44 -8.39 -3.28
CA VAL A 46 -1.36 -8.44 -1.83
C VAL A 46 -2.32 -9.51 -1.32
N LYS A 47 -1.99 -10.15 -0.21
CA LYS A 47 -2.91 -11.08 0.44
C LYS A 47 -3.98 -10.32 1.20
N GLU A 48 -5.11 -10.96 1.41
CA GLU A 48 -6.16 -10.38 2.26
C GLU A 48 -5.57 -9.91 3.57
N GLY A 49 -5.87 -8.67 3.94
CA GLY A 49 -5.38 -8.09 5.19
C GLY A 49 -3.92 -7.66 5.16
N GLY A 50 -3.25 -7.78 4.03
CA GLY A 50 -1.85 -7.39 3.93
C GLY A 50 -1.65 -5.89 3.91
N GLU A 51 -0.52 -5.45 4.38
CA GLU A 51 -0.19 -4.03 4.46
C GLU A 51 0.54 -3.57 3.21
N ILE A 52 0.16 -2.41 2.71
CA ILE A 52 0.74 -1.81 1.52
C ILE A 52 1.38 -0.48 1.91
N LEU A 53 2.63 -0.30 1.53
CA LEU A 53 3.29 0.99 1.66
C LEU A 53 3.14 1.73 0.34
N ILE A 54 2.61 2.95 0.39
CA ILE A 54 2.42 3.77 -0.80
C ILE A 54 3.20 5.05 -0.61
N ALA A 55 4.16 5.31 -1.48
CA ALA A 55 5.03 6.47 -1.35
C ALA A 55 4.94 7.35 -2.60
N ASN A 56 4.79 8.65 -2.38
CA ASN A 56 4.69 9.60 -3.47
C ASN A 56 6.05 10.26 -3.72
N THR A 57 6.72 9.83 -4.79
CA THR A 57 8.00 10.42 -5.18
C THR A 57 7.84 11.40 -6.35
N ALA A 58 6.62 11.71 -6.74
CA ALA A 58 6.33 12.72 -7.74
C ALA A 58 6.38 14.12 -7.12
N THR A 59 6.24 15.13 -7.94
CA THR A 59 6.37 16.52 -7.48
C THR A 59 5.02 17.18 -7.19
N SER A 60 3.93 16.43 -7.30
CA SER A 60 2.58 16.93 -6.99
C SER A 60 1.84 15.91 -6.14
N ASP A 61 0.71 16.31 -5.59
CA ASP A 61 -0.13 15.43 -4.77
C ASP A 61 -0.77 14.35 -5.62
N HIS A 62 -0.82 13.14 -5.09
CA HIS A 62 -1.48 12.03 -5.76
C HIS A 62 -2.12 11.12 -4.73
N SER A 63 -2.96 10.20 -5.19
CA SER A 63 -3.63 9.25 -4.29
C SER A 63 -3.66 7.86 -4.91
N VAL A 64 -4.10 6.90 -4.11
CA VAL A 64 -4.51 5.58 -4.58
C VAL A 64 -5.97 5.45 -4.17
N THR A 65 -6.86 5.65 -5.12
CA THR A 65 -8.30 5.72 -4.88
C THR A 65 -8.99 4.65 -5.73
N SER A 66 -9.75 3.76 -5.09
CA SER A 66 -10.40 2.67 -5.81
C SER A 66 -11.45 3.20 -6.79
N GLY A 67 -11.60 2.48 -7.89
CA GLY A 67 -12.56 2.83 -8.94
C GLY A 67 -11.88 3.07 -10.28
N SER A 68 -12.70 3.27 -11.30
CA SER A 68 -12.20 3.51 -12.65
C SER A 68 -11.93 4.99 -12.91
N GLY A 69 -12.39 5.86 -12.03
CA GLY A 69 -12.23 7.31 -12.16
C GLY A 69 -13.25 8.03 -11.30
N PRO A 70 -13.22 9.36 -11.33
CA PRO A 70 -14.11 10.15 -10.44
C PRO A 70 -15.60 10.00 -10.77
N ASN A 71 -15.94 9.56 -11.96
CA ASN A 71 -17.33 9.37 -12.33
C ASN A 71 -17.85 7.96 -12.03
N ASP A 72 -17.01 7.09 -11.52
CA ASP A 72 -17.42 5.74 -11.14
C ASP A 72 -18.24 5.85 -9.85
N PRO A 73 -19.48 5.33 -9.82
CA PRO A 73 -20.28 5.38 -8.59
C PRO A 73 -19.61 4.68 -7.41
N MET A 74 -18.70 3.76 -7.68
CA MET A 74 -17.97 3.05 -6.63
C MET A 74 -16.66 3.69 -6.26
N THR A 75 -16.37 4.90 -6.77
CA THR A 75 -15.08 5.54 -6.50
C THR A 75 -14.85 5.71 -5.00
N GLY A 76 -13.68 5.31 -4.54
CA GLY A 76 -13.28 5.40 -3.13
C GLY A 76 -14.00 4.45 -2.20
N LYS A 77 -14.91 3.61 -2.71
CA LYS A 77 -15.73 2.77 -1.83
C LYS A 77 -14.96 1.59 -1.25
N PHE A 78 -13.97 1.09 -1.97
CA PHE A 78 -13.18 -0.03 -1.48
C PHE A 78 -11.96 0.43 -0.70
N PHE A 79 -11.29 1.46 -1.18
CA PHE A 79 -10.14 2.05 -0.47
C PHE A 79 -9.84 3.43 -1.03
N ASP A 80 -9.20 4.25 -0.22
CA ASP A 80 -8.81 5.59 -0.61
C ASP A 80 -7.75 6.09 0.36
N THR A 81 -6.58 6.42 -0.15
CA THR A 81 -5.52 6.96 0.69
C THR A 81 -5.70 8.43 1.02
N ASP A 82 -6.64 9.11 0.33
CA ASP A 82 -6.63 10.55 0.24
C ASP A 82 -5.34 11.04 -0.40
N LYS A 83 -5.16 12.34 -0.50
CA LYS A 83 -3.99 12.90 -1.14
C LYS A 83 -2.74 12.66 -0.32
N ILE A 84 -1.70 12.22 -0.99
CA ILE A 84 -0.38 12.02 -0.41
C ILE A 84 0.51 13.11 -1.01
N ASN A 85 1.10 13.95 -0.16
CA ASN A 85 1.95 15.03 -0.62
C ASN A 85 3.26 14.50 -1.19
N PRO A 86 3.95 15.29 -2.01
CA PRO A 86 5.28 14.89 -2.48
C PRO A 86 6.19 14.55 -1.31
N LYS A 87 6.93 13.45 -1.44
CA LYS A 87 7.82 12.88 -0.42
C LYS A 87 7.06 12.26 0.75
N GLY A 88 5.73 12.27 0.70
CA GLY A 88 4.92 11.63 1.71
C GLY A 88 4.69 10.16 1.43
N PHE A 89 4.25 9.45 2.44
CA PHE A 89 3.89 8.04 2.28
C PHE A 89 2.78 7.69 3.26
N VAL A 90 2.09 6.60 2.96
CA VAL A 90 1.11 6.03 3.88
C VAL A 90 1.31 4.52 3.94
N GLU A 91 1.05 3.97 5.10
CA GLU A 91 0.96 2.52 5.27
C GLU A 91 -0.53 2.21 5.36
N TYR A 92 -0.99 1.37 4.47
CA TYR A 92 -2.42 1.17 4.31
C TYR A 92 -2.77 -0.30 4.30
N VAL A 93 -3.78 -0.65 5.07
CA VAL A 93 -4.33 -2.01 5.08
C VAL A 93 -5.77 -1.89 4.60
N PRO A 94 -6.08 -2.38 3.38
CA PRO A 94 -7.47 -2.36 2.91
C PRO A 94 -8.26 -3.39 3.70
N HIS A 95 -9.05 -2.93 4.64
CA HIS A 95 -9.80 -3.82 5.51
C HIS A 95 -11.00 -4.41 4.78
N ASN A 96 -11.28 -5.67 5.05
CA ASN A 96 -12.47 -6.35 4.54
C ASN A 96 -12.52 -6.44 3.02
N LEU A 97 -11.38 -6.35 2.37
CA LEU A 97 -11.34 -6.43 0.93
C LEU A 97 -11.20 -7.89 0.52
N LYS A 98 -12.17 -8.38 -0.22
CA LYS A 98 -12.19 -9.78 -0.64
C LYS A 98 -11.26 -10.01 -1.81
N PRO A 99 -10.83 -11.25 -2.03
CA PRO A 99 -10.01 -11.55 -3.20
C PRO A 99 -10.66 -11.08 -4.49
N GLY A 100 -9.88 -10.51 -5.38
CA GLY A 100 -10.35 -9.99 -6.64
C GLY A 100 -9.42 -8.92 -7.18
N ASN A 101 -9.81 -8.34 -8.29
CA ASN A 101 -9.06 -7.26 -8.94
C ASN A 101 -9.78 -5.95 -8.73
N TYR A 102 -9.04 -4.95 -8.27
CA TYR A 102 -9.61 -3.65 -7.97
C TYR A 102 -8.81 -2.58 -8.72
N SER A 103 -9.48 -1.86 -9.60
CA SER A 103 -8.87 -0.73 -10.27
C SER A 103 -8.67 0.42 -9.31
N PHE A 104 -7.64 1.20 -9.51
CA PHE A 104 -7.47 2.44 -8.76
C PHE A 104 -6.88 3.52 -9.66
N TYR A 105 -6.93 4.74 -9.19
CA TYR A 105 -6.46 5.90 -9.95
C TYR A 105 -6.02 6.99 -8.97
N SER A 106 -5.38 8.03 -9.48
CA SER A 106 -5.02 9.19 -8.68
C SER A 106 -6.12 10.25 -8.78
N SER A 107 -6.63 10.69 -7.64
CA SER A 107 -7.72 11.64 -7.62
C SER A 107 -7.35 13.00 -8.20
N THR A 108 -6.06 13.34 -8.22
CA THR A 108 -5.60 14.61 -8.81
C THR A 108 -5.31 14.49 -10.29
N ASP A 109 -5.15 13.27 -10.80
CA ASP A 109 -4.91 13.03 -12.24
C ASP A 109 -5.49 11.66 -12.57
N PRO A 110 -6.79 11.61 -12.93
CA PRO A 110 -7.47 10.32 -13.11
C PRO A 110 -6.97 9.46 -14.26
N GLN A 111 -6.07 9.99 -15.09
CA GLN A 111 -5.47 9.18 -16.15
C GLN A 111 -4.42 8.22 -15.60
N ILE A 112 -3.91 8.48 -14.40
CA ILE A 112 -2.93 7.60 -13.77
C ILE A 112 -3.70 6.47 -13.10
N LYS A 113 -3.49 5.25 -13.57
CA LYS A 113 -4.29 4.10 -13.14
C LYS A 113 -3.43 2.91 -12.79
N GLY A 114 -3.96 2.06 -11.93
CA GLY A 114 -3.33 0.81 -11.55
C GLY A 114 -4.37 -0.21 -11.15
N GLN A 115 -3.89 -1.39 -10.76
CA GLN A 115 -4.73 -2.50 -10.32
C GLN A 115 -4.17 -3.08 -9.03
N LEU A 116 -5.04 -3.31 -8.09
CA LEU A 116 -4.72 -4.05 -6.88
C LEU A 116 -5.34 -5.44 -6.98
N ILE A 117 -4.50 -6.45 -6.90
CA ILE A 117 -4.93 -7.84 -6.97
C ILE A 117 -4.85 -8.40 -5.56
N VAL A 118 -6.00 -8.72 -4.99
CA VAL A 118 -6.07 -9.29 -3.64
C VAL A 118 -6.25 -10.78 -3.78
N ILE A 119 -5.34 -11.53 -3.15
CA ILE A 119 -5.40 -12.99 -3.17
C ILE A 119 -5.76 -13.50 -1.77
N PRO A 120 -6.29 -14.72 -1.65
CA PRO A 120 -6.67 -15.24 -0.35
C PRO A 120 -5.47 -15.36 0.59
N SER A 121 -5.72 -15.14 1.86
CA SER A 121 -4.70 -15.41 2.86
C SER A 121 -4.62 -16.91 3.12
N ASN A 122 -3.51 -17.35 3.69
CA ASN A 122 -3.29 -18.77 3.93
C ASN A 122 -3.84 -19.27 5.25
N LYS A 123 -4.73 -18.55 5.84
CA LYS A 123 -5.27 -18.98 7.13
C LYS A 123 -6.37 -19.98 7.01
#